data_97d512818a7602b5baf527ee6744e2a7
#
_entry.id   97d512818a7602b5baf527ee6744e2a7
#
_cell.length_a   1.000
_cell.length_b   1.000
_cell.length_c   1.000
_cell.angle_alpha   90.00
_cell.angle_beta   90.00
_cell.angle_gamma   90.00
#
_symmetry.space_group_name_H-M   'P 1'
#
loop_
_entity.id
_entity.type
_entity.pdbx_description
1 polymer ?
#
loop_
_entity_poly.entity_id
_entity_poly.type
_entity_poly.pdbx_seq_one_letter_code
_entity_poly.pdbx_strand_id
1 'polypeptide(L)'
;MMLTRDQVNALNPWWIDPAWQPADDLHIAAAEAAPFRWDPRPFDTDDLASGAVFTLRGLRQSGKTTLVKRLIAERVTAGHARRACFLTLQTIETADELREAIELVLRLWPDAAGDWLFVLDELTFVRDWARPIVYLREHDRTFRSATVLLTGSSAYDFAASADLLHGRRGRWHRPLDRLHMPMSFRDYVAARNPAALPEARPALADLLSPDGHALVETASLRTAELDQYLTEYVRCGGLPAPVTDMLLDGRVADGTVTELWRGLSADARRLSRNDLTLRKLLARTVVGLSSMTDTGTLAHELDVSRPTAGAYVDVLAASFALIALFQRDAKRQDGPALRRPRKLYLGDPALAAIPGMLGGPAPSEGALVENALAIALLRADRAALEGFAHPDHLYYWRSADGREVDFLVTEPALVAVESKYAAHRTGKDYESMTKAFGRGIMVSRRDVELDREVLTVPAGVLLTLLG
;
A
#
# COMPACT_ATOMS: atom_id res chain seq x y z
N MET A 1 -14.29 27.28 1.85
CA MET A 1 -14.54 28.15 3.06
C MET A 1 -13.23 28.33 3.80
N MET A 2 -12.79 29.57 4.03
CA MET A 2 -11.53 29.87 4.73
C MET A 2 -11.53 29.33 6.17
N LEU A 3 -10.44 28.67 6.56
CA LEU A 3 -10.26 28.25 7.94
C LEU A 3 -10.08 29.45 8.86
N THR A 4 -10.80 29.49 9.97
CA THR A 4 -10.63 30.48 11.02
C THR A 4 -9.50 30.10 11.98
N ARG A 5 -8.99 31.03 12.77
CA ARG A 5 -8.01 30.78 13.83
C ARG A 5 -8.48 29.68 14.79
N ASP A 6 -9.76 29.74 15.20
CA ASP A 6 -10.32 28.75 16.14
C ASP A 6 -10.39 27.34 15.54
N GLN A 7 -10.71 27.22 14.25
CA GLN A 7 -10.68 25.96 13.56
C GLN A 7 -9.26 25.40 13.44
N VAL A 8 -8.28 26.22 13.12
CA VAL A 8 -6.87 25.81 13.07
C VAL A 8 -6.37 25.39 14.46
N ASN A 9 -6.73 26.12 15.52
CA ASN A 9 -6.40 25.76 16.90
C ASN A 9 -7.07 24.43 17.30
N ALA A 10 -8.33 24.20 16.92
CA ALA A 10 -9.03 22.96 17.19
C ALA A 10 -8.38 21.74 16.51
N LEU A 11 -7.77 21.93 15.33
CA LEU A 11 -6.98 20.90 14.64
C LEU A 11 -5.61 20.64 15.30
N ASN A 12 -5.13 21.60 16.11
CA ASN A 12 -3.81 21.59 16.74
C ASN A 12 -3.93 21.89 18.25
N PRO A 13 -4.64 21.08 19.03
CA PRO A 13 -4.95 21.36 20.45
C PRO A 13 -3.70 21.53 21.32
N TRP A 14 -2.59 20.88 20.98
CA TRP A 14 -1.31 21.03 21.69
C TRP A 14 -0.72 22.45 21.64
N TRP A 15 -1.25 23.35 20.82
CA TRP A 15 -0.83 24.75 20.78
C TRP A 15 -1.39 25.59 21.93
N ILE A 16 -2.55 25.19 22.41
CA ILE A 16 -3.32 25.95 23.41
C ILE A 16 -3.46 25.19 24.73
N ASP A 17 -3.35 23.88 24.72
CA ASP A 17 -3.42 23.02 25.90
C ASP A 17 -2.06 22.39 26.22
N PRO A 18 -1.33 22.92 27.23
CA PRO A 18 -0.05 22.29 27.64
C PRO A 18 -0.19 20.90 28.26
N ALA A 19 -1.41 20.51 28.67
CA ALA A 19 -1.70 19.21 29.26
C ALA A 19 -2.09 18.17 28.21
N TRP A 20 -2.21 18.57 26.94
CA TRP A 20 -2.57 17.66 25.83
C TRP A 20 -1.67 16.43 25.79
N GLN A 21 -2.30 15.26 25.65
CA GLN A 21 -1.62 13.97 25.52
C GLN A 21 -2.00 13.30 24.19
N PRO A 22 -1.16 12.42 23.64
CA PRO A 22 -1.50 11.66 22.42
C PRO A 22 -2.84 10.94 22.47
N ALA A 23 -3.22 10.44 23.65
CA ALA A 23 -4.50 9.75 23.87
C ALA A 23 -5.74 10.66 23.76
N ASP A 24 -5.56 11.99 23.77
CA ASP A 24 -6.65 12.96 23.54
C ASP A 24 -7.03 13.05 22.06
N ASP A 25 -6.18 12.57 21.15
CA ASP A 25 -6.49 12.50 19.72
C ASP A 25 -7.35 11.26 19.41
N LEU A 26 -8.50 11.48 18.79
CA LEU A 26 -9.47 10.42 18.48
C LEU A 26 -8.91 9.28 17.62
N HIS A 27 -8.02 9.59 16.67
CA HIS A 27 -7.41 8.58 15.79
C HIS A 27 -6.39 7.73 16.55
N ILE A 28 -5.59 8.35 17.41
CA ILE A 28 -4.62 7.66 18.25
C ILE A 28 -5.35 6.81 19.28
N ALA A 29 -6.32 7.38 19.99
CA ALA A 29 -7.13 6.67 20.97
C ALA A 29 -7.84 5.45 20.38
N ALA A 30 -8.46 5.60 19.21
CA ALA A 30 -9.11 4.48 18.51
C ALA A 30 -8.10 3.38 18.11
N ALA A 31 -6.90 3.76 17.68
CA ALA A 31 -5.85 2.79 17.34
C ALA A 31 -5.25 2.09 18.58
N GLU A 32 -5.24 2.78 19.73
CA GLU A 32 -4.83 2.18 21.01
C GLU A 32 -5.88 1.26 21.61
N ALA A 33 -7.15 1.53 21.34
CA ALA A 33 -8.25 0.66 21.74
C ALA A 33 -8.40 -0.59 20.84
N ALA A 34 -7.73 -0.66 19.70
CA ALA A 34 -7.79 -1.81 18.79
C ALA A 34 -7.23 -3.09 19.45
N PRO A 35 -7.73 -4.30 19.08
CA PRO A 35 -7.27 -5.57 19.64
C PRO A 35 -5.84 -5.94 19.25
N PHE A 36 -5.13 -5.08 18.52
CA PHE A 36 -3.76 -5.31 18.08
C PHE A 36 -2.93 -4.03 18.20
N ARG A 37 -1.60 -4.20 18.13
CA ARG A 37 -0.65 -3.09 18.00
C ARG A 37 -0.01 -3.16 16.64
N TRP A 38 -0.08 -2.05 15.89
CA TRP A 38 0.56 -1.89 14.59
C TRP A 38 1.18 -0.51 14.49
N ASP A 39 2.47 -0.47 14.25
CA ASP A 39 3.25 0.76 14.22
C ASP A 39 4.17 0.79 12.99
N PRO A 40 3.61 1.05 11.80
CA PRO A 40 4.39 1.21 10.59
C PRO A 40 5.25 2.48 10.68
N ARG A 41 6.53 2.37 10.28
CA ARG A 41 7.53 3.44 10.38
C ARG A 41 8.07 3.84 9.01
N PRO A 42 7.26 4.46 8.11
CA PRO A 42 7.76 4.93 6.81
C PRO A 42 8.65 6.17 6.93
N PHE A 43 8.64 6.86 8.06
CA PHE A 43 9.46 8.02 8.36
C PHE A 43 10.21 7.83 9.67
N ASP A 44 11.43 8.35 9.73
CA ASP A 44 12.18 8.50 10.98
C ASP A 44 12.30 9.98 11.40
N THR A 45 12.97 10.22 12.51
CA THR A 45 13.16 11.56 13.08
C THR A 45 13.93 12.48 12.12
N ASP A 46 14.91 11.95 11.38
CA ASP A 46 15.72 12.74 10.44
C ASP A 46 14.89 13.15 9.23
N ASP A 47 14.03 12.25 8.70
CA ASP A 47 13.07 12.58 7.65
C ASP A 47 12.20 13.78 8.07
N LEU A 48 11.68 13.78 9.31
CA LEU A 48 10.79 14.82 9.82
C LEU A 48 11.47 16.16 10.17
N ALA A 49 12.79 16.20 10.17
CA ALA A 49 13.60 17.42 10.39
C ALA A 49 14.35 17.88 9.13
N SER A 50 14.13 17.23 7.99
CA SER A 50 14.92 17.41 6.75
C SER A 50 14.68 18.71 6.00
N GLY A 51 13.57 19.42 6.26
CA GLY A 51 13.12 20.56 5.45
C GLY A 51 12.64 20.17 4.04
N ALA A 52 12.39 18.89 3.80
CA ALA A 52 11.92 18.38 2.51
C ALA A 52 10.39 18.27 2.44
N VAL A 53 9.87 18.12 1.22
CA VAL A 53 8.46 17.84 0.97
C VAL A 53 8.29 16.37 0.62
N PHE A 54 7.66 15.64 1.53
CA PHE A 54 7.32 14.22 1.37
C PHE A 54 5.88 14.03 0.93
N THR A 55 5.62 12.92 0.26
CA THR A 55 4.26 12.43 0.03
C THR A 55 4.08 11.09 0.72
N LEU A 56 2.92 10.88 1.36
CA LEU A 56 2.49 9.61 1.92
C LEU A 56 1.20 9.19 1.24
N ARG A 57 1.29 8.18 0.41
CA ARG A 57 0.19 7.63 -0.38
C ARG A 57 -0.23 6.27 0.16
N GLY A 58 -1.35 5.78 -0.25
CA GLY A 58 -1.80 4.42 0.08
C GLY A 58 -3.31 4.28 0.00
N LEU A 59 -3.75 3.05 0.03
CA LEU A 59 -5.17 2.69 -0.03
C LEU A 59 -5.97 3.47 1.02
N ARG A 60 -7.20 3.85 0.66
CA ARG A 60 -8.13 4.49 1.60
C ARG A 60 -8.35 3.58 2.80
N GLN A 61 -8.53 4.17 4.00
CA GLN A 61 -8.71 3.44 5.27
C GLN A 61 -7.50 2.57 5.69
N SER A 62 -6.31 2.76 5.09
CA SER A 62 -5.10 2.05 5.50
C SER A 62 -4.45 2.57 6.80
N GLY A 63 -4.99 3.63 7.42
CA GLY A 63 -4.45 4.19 8.67
C GLY A 63 -3.49 5.37 8.49
N LYS A 64 -3.41 6.00 7.30
CA LYS A 64 -2.51 7.16 7.04
C LYS A 64 -2.71 8.30 8.03
N THR A 65 -3.96 8.72 8.28
CA THR A 65 -4.26 9.81 9.22
C THR A 65 -3.81 9.46 10.64
N THR A 66 -4.03 8.22 11.10
CA THR A 66 -3.53 7.75 12.40
C THR A 66 -2.01 7.80 12.47
N LEU A 67 -1.34 7.35 11.42
CA LEU A 67 0.12 7.40 11.33
C LEU A 67 0.64 8.84 11.46
N VAL A 68 0.14 9.77 10.65
CA VAL A 68 0.62 11.17 10.69
C VAL A 68 0.28 11.88 12.01
N LYS A 69 -0.83 11.51 12.66
CA LYS A 69 -1.17 11.98 14.00
C LYS A 69 -0.17 11.47 15.05
N ARG A 70 0.28 10.22 14.96
CA ARG A 70 1.35 9.68 15.82
C ARG A 70 2.67 10.42 15.61
N LEU A 71 3.06 10.70 14.36
CA LEU A 71 4.27 11.50 14.07
C LEU A 71 4.18 12.92 14.67
N ILE A 72 3.02 13.56 14.60
CA ILE A 72 2.79 14.84 15.28
C ILE A 72 2.93 14.68 16.80
N ALA A 73 2.29 13.66 17.38
CA ALA A 73 2.34 13.39 18.82
C ALA A 73 3.78 13.16 19.32
N GLU A 74 4.59 12.41 18.60
CA GLU A 74 6.01 12.22 18.88
C GLU A 74 6.77 13.55 18.86
N ARG A 75 6.51 14.39 17.87
CA ARG A 75 7.13 15.72 17.75
C ARG A 75 6.72 16.66 18.88
N VAL A 76 5.45 16.63 19.27
CA VAL A 76 4.92 17.40 20.41
C VAL A 76 5.56 16.95 21.71
N THR A 77 5.64 15.64 21.96
CA THR A 77 6.26 15.05 23.14
C THR A 77 7.76 15.34 23.22
N ALA A 78 8.45 15.46 22.08
CA ALA A 78 9.83 15.89 22.00
C ALA A 78 10.04 17.40 22.25
N GLY A 79 9.02 18.15 22.65
CA GLY A 79 9.10 19.58 22.98
C GLY A 79 8.95 20.55 21.80
N HIS A 80 8.49 20.05 20.64
CA HIS A 80 8.32 20.86 19.42
C HIS A 80 6.86 21.23 19.11
N ALA A 81 6.00 21.30 20.13
CA ALA A 81 4.56 21.53 20.01
C ALA A 81 4.19 22.71 19.07
N ARG A 82 4.82 23.89 19.26
CA ARG A 82 4.54 25.08 18.44
C ARG A 82 4.99 24.99 16.99
N ARG A 83 5.81 24.01 16.64
CA ARG A 83 6.37 23.78 15.31
C ARG A 83 5.85 22.51 14.65
N ALA A 84 4.81 21.93 15.22
CA ALA A 84 4.08 20.80 14.67
C ALA A 84 2.67 21.26 14.28
N CYS A 85 2.36 21.24 12.98
CA CYS A 85 1.09 21.68 12.42
C CYS A 85 0.40 20.53 11.69
N PHE A 86 -0.87 20.31 12.00
CA PHE A 86 -1.75 19.41 11.28
C PHE A 86 -2.92 20.18 10.68
N LEU A 87 -3.14 20.03 9.38
CA LEU A 87 -4.31 20.53 8.68
C LEU A 87 -4.98 19.38 7.92
N THR A 88 -6.23 19.07 8.23
CA THR A 88 -7.04 18.26 7.34
C THR A 88 -7.63 19.14 6.24
N LEU A 89 -7.51 18.70 5.01
CA LEU A 89 -7.92 19.47 3.83
C LEU A 89 -9.27 19.00 3.26
N GLN A 90 -10.03 18.20 4.03
CA GLN A 90 -11.33 17.67 3.60
C GLN A 90 -12.37 18.76 3.33
N THR A 91 -12.21 19.94 3.91
CA THR A 91 -13.11 21.09 3.74
C THR A 91 -12.52 22.21 2.89
N ILE A 92 -11.33 22.00 2.32
CA ILE A 92 -10.61 22.93 1.45
C ILE A 92 -10.70 22.44 0.02
N GLU A 93 -11.18 23.27 -0.89
CA GLU A 93 -11.42 22.87 -2.28
C GLU A 93 -10.47 23.54 -3.29
N THR A 94 -9.91 24.69 -2.94
CA THR A 94 -9.13 25.53 -3.86
C THR A 94 -7.70 25.77 -3.40
N ALA A 95 -6.82 26.07 -4.35
CA ALA A 95 -5.44 26.44 -4.11
C ALA A 95 -5.31 27.71 -3.23
N ASP A 96 -6.19 28.70 -3.43
CA ASP A 96 -6.16 29.94 -2.65
C ASP A 96 -6.56 29.69 -1.19
N GLU A 97 -7.59 28.89 -0.93
CA GLU A 97 -7.97 28.50 0.44
C GLU A 97 -6.84 27.75 1.14
N LEU A 98 -6.12 26.85 0.43
CA LEU A 98 -4.98 26.14 0.99
C LEU A 98 -3.84 27.11 1.34
N ARG A 99 -3.52 28.06 0.44
CA ARG A 99 -2.50 29.06 0.68
C ARG A 99 -2.83 29.87 1.92
N GLU A 100 -4.06 30.39 2.01
CA GLU A 100 -4.52 31.19 3.13
C GLU A 100 -4.49 30.44 4.46
N ALA A 101 -4.83 29.14 4.46
CA ALA A 101 -4.75 28.30 5.64
C ALA A 101 -3.31 28.14 6.15
N ILE A 102 -2.34 27.91 5.25
CA ILE A 102 -0.92 27.80 5.62
C ILE A 102 -0.40 29.15 6.09
N GLU A 103 -0.70 30.26 5.38
CA GLU A 103 -0.30 31.61 5.79
C GLU A 103 -0.90 32.01 7.13
N LEU A 104 -2.11 31.56 7.46
CA LEU A 104 -2.72 31.80 8.77
C LEU A 104 -1.87 31.14 9.87
N VAL A 105 -1.44 29.88 9.68
CA VAL A 105 -0.56 29.18 10.63
C VAL A 105 0.76 29.94 10.82
N LEU A 106 1.39 30.36 9.73
CA LEU A 106 2.65 31.13 9.77
C LEU A 106 2.51 32.44 10.52
N ARG A 107 1.36 33.14 10.39
CA ARG A 107 1.06 34.38 11.14
C ARG A 107 0.77 34.14 12.63
N LEU A 108 0.26 32.97 13.02
CA LEU A 108 0.02 32.64 14.44
C LEU A 108 1.31 32.48 15.24
N TRP A 109 2.39 32.04 14.59
CA TRP A 109 3.68 31.73 15.23
C TRP A 109 4.86 32.36 14.48
N PRO A 110 4.94 33.69 14.32
CA PRO A 110 5.94 34.38 13.52
C PRO A 110 7.37 34.19 14.05
N ASP A 111 7.52 34.02 15.37
CA ASP A 111 8.83 33.87 16.03
C ASP A 111 9.25 32.44 16.31
N ALA A 112 8.51 31.45 15.80
CA ALA A 112 8.84 30.04 15.98
C ALA A 112 9.98 29.65 15.04
N ALA A 113 11.22 29.99 15.43
CA ALA A 113 12.41 29.56 14.70
C ALA A 113 12.67 28.06 14.83
N GLY A 114 13.23 27.45 13.79
CA GLY A 114 13.65 26.05 13.76
C GLY A 114 12.82 25.18 12.82
N ASP A 115 12.94 23.86 13.00
CA ASP A 115 12.42 22.86 12.08
C ASP A 115 10.91 22.68 12.24
N TRP A 116 10.14 23.29 11.35
CA TRP A 116 8.70 23.09 11.27
C TRP A 116 8.35 21.77 10.61
N LEU A 117 7.32 21.12 11.13
CA LEU A 117 6.63 20.00 10.48
C LEU A 117 5.19 20.44 10.13
N PHE A 118 4.88 20.54 8.86
CA PHE A 118 3.52 20.71 8.35
C PHE A 118 3.00 19.36 7.84
N VAL A 119 1.92 18.89 8.40
CA VAL A 119 1.16 17.73 7.89
C VAL A 119 -0.10 18.27 7.22
N LEU A 120 -0.21 18.06 5.91
CA LEU A 120 -1.36 18.42 5.08
C LEU A 120 -2.06 17.11 4.67
N ASP A 121 -3.11 16.77 5.43
CA ASP A 121 -3.79 15.47 5.31
C ASP A 121 -4.96 15.54 4.32
N GLU A 122 -5.12 14.50 3.50
CA GLU A 122 -6.15 14.37 2.46
C GLU A 122 -6.09 15.48 1.38
N LEU A 123 -4.88 15.73 0.88
CA LEU A 123 -4.59 16.77 -0.11
C LEU A 123 -5.37 16.61 -1.43
N THR A 124 -5.79 15.40 -1.73
CA THR A 124 -6.55 15.06 -2.93
C THR A 124 -7.92 15.73 -3.03
N PHE A 125 -8.41 16.40 -1.98
CA PHE A 125 -9.62 17.24 -2.02
C PHE A 125 -9.39 18.62 -2.64
N VAL A 126 -8.14 19.10 -2.70
CA VAL A 126 -7.79 20.45 -3.15
C VAL A 126 -7.40 20.46 -4.61
N ARG A 127 -8.10 21.23 -5.44
CA ARG A 127 -7.73 21.44 -6.85
C ARG A 127 -6.47 22.30 -6.95
N ASP A 128 -5.57 21.96 -7.86
CA ASP A 128 -4.31 22.70 -8.11
C ASP A 128 -3.43 22.91 -6.85
N TRP A 129 -3.50 21.99 -5.91
CA TRP A 129 -2.85 22.06 -4.59
C TRP A 129 -1.34 22.30 -4.62
N ALA A 130 -0.64 21.92 -5.70
CA ALA A 130 0.81 22.07 -5.80
C ALA A 130 1.22 23.55 -5.94
N ARG A 131 0.39 24.39 -6.56
CA ARG A 131 0.69 25.81 -6.80
C ARG A 131 0.95 26.61 -5.51
N PRO A 132 0.09 26.57 -4.49
CA PRO A 132 0.36 27.29 -3.23
C PRO A 132 1.58 26.75 -2.49
N ILE A 133 1.85 25.44 -2.54
CA ILE A 133 3.05 24.85 -1.94
C ILE A 133 4.30 25.38 -2.62
N VAL A 134 4.33 25.38 -3.96
CA VAL A 134 5.43 25.97 -4.74
C VAL A 134 5.62 27.43 -4.41
N TYR A 135 4.53 28.22 -4.42
CA TYR A 135 4.58 29.66 -4.12
C TYR A 135 5.18 29.93 -2.73
N LEU A 136 4.69 29.25 -1.69
CA LEU A 136 5.17 29.42 -0.32
C LEU A 136 6.63 28.93 -0.16
N ARG A 137 7.01 27.84 -0.82
CA ARG A 137 8.42 27.38 -0.84
C ARG A 137 9.37 28.41 -1.47
N GLU A 138 8.89 29.24 -2.37
CA GLU A 138 9.69 30.29 -3.02
C GLU A 138 9.69 31.61 -2.24
N HIS A 139 8.59 31.98 -1.59
CA HIS A 139 8.37 33.32 -1.08
C HIS A 139 8.31 33.43 0.46
N ASP A 140 8.05 32.33 1.17
CA ASP A 140 8.06 32.35 2.64
C ASP A 140 9.28 31.61 3.19
N ARG A 141 10.06 32.31 4.04
CA ARG A 141 11.33 31.79 4.58
C ARG A 141 11.11 30.60 5.51
N THR A 142 10.08 30.67 6.36
CA THR A 142 9.76 29.62 7.34
C THR A 142 9.26 28.37 6.61
N PHE A 143 8.31 28.52 5.68
CA PHE A 143 7.78 27.40 4.92
C PHE A 143 8.82 26.76 3.99
N ARG A 144 9.77 27.57 3.47
CA ARG A 144 10.88 27.07 2.65
C ARG A 144 11.75 26.06 3.39
N SER A 145 12.02 26.29 4.68
CA SER A 145 12.85 25.42 5.52
C SER A 145 12.05 24.33 6.23
N ALA A 146 10.72 24.39 6.20
CA ALA A 146 9.87 23.43 6.88
C ALA A 146 9.88 22.07 6.19
N THR A 147 9.78 21.00 6.98
CA THR A 147 9.37 19.69 6.47
C THR A 147 7.88 19.69 6.22
N VAL A 148 7.44 19.29 5.04
CA VAL A 148 6.05 19.23 4.66
C VAL A 148 5.69 17.79 4.31
N LEU A 149 4.74 17.20 5.01
CA LEU A 149 4.21 15.88 4.76
C LEU A 149 2.82 15.98 4.15
N LEU A 150 2.69 15.53 2.91
CA LEU A 150 1.47 15.56 2.11
C LEU A 150 0.87 14.16 2.10
N THR A 151 -0.40 14.01 2.51
CA THR A 151 -1.07 12.71 2.42
C THR A 151 -2.21 12.69 1.41
N GLY A 152 -2.51 11.53 0.87
CA GLY A 152 -3.65 11.32 0.00
C GLY A 152 -3.87 9.87 -0.40
N SER A 153 -5.08 9.55 -0.86
CA SER A 153 -5.48 8.21 -1.28
C SER A 153 -5.20 7.93 -2.76
N SER A 154 -4.86 8.93 -3.58
CA SER A 154 -4.68 8.78 -5.02
C SER A 154 -3.29 9.22 -5.48
N ALA A 155 -2.56 8.31 -6.13
CA ALA A 155 -1.31 8.64 -6.81
C ALA A 155 -1.53 9.46 -8.09
N TYR A 156 -2.73 9.40 -8.69
CA TYR A 156 -3.03 10.11 -9.93
C TYR A 156 -2.90 11.63 -9.76
N ASP A 157 -3.47 12.17 -8.69
CA ASP A 157 -3.39 13.60 -8.38
C ASP A 157 -1.96 14.03 -8.02
N PHE A 158 -1.22 13.15 -7.32
CA PHE A 158 0.18 13.41 -6.99
C PHE A 158 1.10 13.38 -8.21
N ALA A 159 0.94 12.41 -9.11
CA ALA A 159 1.74 12.32 -10.34
C ALA A 159 1.56 13.55 -11.23
N ALA A 160 0.31 13.98 -11.45
CA ALA A 160 0.00 15.16 -12.25
C ALA A 160 0.60 16.47 -11.68
N SER A 161 0.81 16.51 -10.36
CA SER A 161 1.33 17.71 -9.66
C SER A 161 2.81 17.60 -9.29
N ALA A 162 3.41 16.42 -9.41
CA ALA A 162 4.82 16.19 -9.06
C ALA A 162 5.77 17.05 -9.90
N ASP A 163 5.45 17.27 -11.18
CA ASP A 163 6.25 18.11 -12.09
C ASP A 163 6.35 19.55 -11.59
N LEU A 164 5.27 20.11 -11.03
CA LEU A 164 5.28 21.46 -10.45
C LEU A 164 6.17 21.56 -9.20
N LEU A 165 6.28 20.49 -8.44
CA LEU A 165 7.14 20.42 -7.25
C LEU A 165 8.60 20.10 -7.60
N HIS A 166 8.91 19.74 -8.85
CA HIS A 166 10.26 19.37 -9.24
C HIS A 166 11.26 20.51 -8.91
N GLY A 167 12.38 20.14 -8.25
CA GLY A 167 13.39 21.11 -7.79
C GLY A 167 13.01 21.95 -6.56
N ARG A 168 11.76 21.80 -6.03
CA ARG A 168 11.23 22.59 -4.88
C ARG A 168 10.93 21.74 -3.65
N ARG A 169 11.09 20.41 -3.76
CA ARG A 169 10.87 19.46 -2.64
C ARG A 169 12.01 19.42 -1.63
N GLY A 170 13.11 20.12 -1.89
CA GLY A 170 14.34 20.00 -1.11
C GLY A 170 15.21 18.84 -1.62
N ARG A 171 16.39 18.68 -0.98
CA ARG A 171 17.32 17.57 -1.26
C ARG A 171 17.35 16.66 -0.05
N TRP A 172 17.08 15.39 -0.28
CA TRP A 172 17.15 14.37 0.75
C TRP A 172 17.78 13.11 0.18
N HIS A 173 18.49 12.33 1.00
CA HIS A 173 19.22 11.13 0.56
C HIS A 173 18.31 9.90 0.43
N ARG A 174 17.08 10.00 0.90
CA ARG A 174 16.04 8.97 0.78
C ARG A 174 14.91 9.44 -0.13
N PRO A 175 14.15 8.51 -0.73
CA PRO A 175 12.99 8.86 -1.55
C PRO A 175 11.99 9.73 -0.79
N LEU A 176 11.46 10.72 -1.50
CA LEU A 176 10.49 11.67 -0.95
C LEU A 176 9.05 11.17 -1.05
N ASP A 177 8.83 10.16 -1.86
CA ASP A 177 7.52 9.53 -2.05
C ASP A 177 7.47 8.23 -1.27
N ARG A 178 6.46 8.10 -0.38
CA ARG A 178 6.27 6.93 0.46
C ARG A 178 4.90 6.31 0.20
N LEU A 179 4.86 4.99 0.22
CA LEU A 179 3.63 4.22 0.14
C LEU A 179 3.32 3.60 1.51
N HIS A 180 2.13 3.91 2.04
CA HIS A 180 1.60 3.27 3.24
C HIS A 180 0.73 2.10 2.84
N MET A 181 1.26 0.90 2.95
CA MET A 181 0.54 -0.34 2.69
C MET A 181 -0.23 -0.80 3.93
N PRO A 182 -1.36 -1.50 3.76
CA PRO A 182 -2.06 -2.19 4.86
C PRO A 182 -1.12 -3.16 5.62
N MET A 183 -1.55 -3.68 6.75
CA MET A 183 -0.78 -4.69 7.50
C MET A 183 -0.35 -5.85 6.61
N SER A 184 0.90 -6.28 6.73
CA SER A 184 1.38 -7.50 6.08
C SER A 184 0.81 -8.75 6.77
N PHE A 185 0.96 -9.91 6.15
CA PHE A 185 0.64 -11.16 6.83
C PHE A 185 1.47 -11.34 8.11
N ARG A 186 2.73 -10.93 8.10
CA ARG A 186 3.58 -10.92 9.29
C ARG A 186 3.01 -10.03 10.41
N ASP A 187 2.52 -8.83 10.06
CA ASP A 187 1.87 -7.94 11.04
C ASP A 187 0.60 -8.57 11.60
N TYR A 188 -0.18 -9.27 10.76
CA TYR A 188 -1.36 -10.03 11.20
C TYR A 188 -0.98 -11.17 12.16
N VAL A 189 0.06 -11.94 11.86
CA VAL A 189 0.59 -12.98 12.76
C VAL A 189 1.07 -12.36 14.08
N ALA A 190 1.75 -11.20 14.03
CA ALA A 190 2.13 -10.45 15.23
C ALA A 190 0.92 -10.09 16.12
N ALA A 191 -0.19 -9.70 15.49
CA ALA A 191 -1.43 -9.37 16.19
C ALA A 191 -2.11 -10.60 16.81
N ARG A 192 -1.96 -11.78 16.20
CA ARG A 192 -2.54 -13.05 16.69
C ARG A 192 -1.67 -13.74 17.72
N ASN A 193 -0.41 -13.93 17.40
CA ASN A 193 0.57 -14.63 18.21
C ASN A 193 2.01 -14.17 17.86
N PRO A 194 2.56 -13.16 18.55
CA PRO A 194 3.93 -12.69 18.27
C PRO A 194 5.00 -13.78 18.38
N ALA A 195 4.77 -14.83 19.22
CA ALA A 195 5.72 -15.93 19.39
C ALA A 195 5.77 -16.87 18.18
N ALA A 196 4.85 -16.75 17.22
CA ALA A 196 4.87 -17.52 15.97
C ALA A 196 5.79 -16.90 14.93
N LEU A 197 6.29 -15.67 15.14
CA LEU A 197 7.12 -14.95 14.18
C LEU A 197 8.57 -15.47 14.19
N PRO A 198 9.17 -15.73 13.01
CA PRO A 198 10.60 -15.88 12.90
C PRO A 198 11.29 -14.54 13.18
N GLU A 199 12.45 -14.54 13.84
CA GLU A 199 13.21 -13.31 14.11
C GLU A 199 13.73 -12.69 12.81
N ALA A 200 14.22 -13.53 11.89
CA ALA A 200 14.82 -13.10 10.65
C ALA A 200 13.78 -12.56 9.63
N ARG A 201 14.23 -11.60 8.83
CA ARG A 201 13.55 -11.06 7.64
C ARG A 201 14.53 -11.06 6.48
N PRO A 202 14.74 -12.22 5.82
CA PRO A 202 15.67 -12.32 4.70
C PRO A 202 15.12 -11.59 3.46
N ALA A 203 16.01 -11.18 2.56
CA ALA A 203 15.58 -10.85 1.21
C ALA A 203 15.12 -12.14 0.49
N LEU A 204 14.22 -11.98 -0.50
CA LEU A 204 13.67 -13.13 -1.24
C LEU A 204 14.76 -14.03 -1.83
N ALA A 205 15.82 -13.44 -2.39
CA ALA A 205 16.93 -14.16 -2.99
C ALA A 205 17.76 -14.95 -1.97
N ASP A 206 17.86 -14.46 -0.72
CA ASP A 206 18.63 -15.10 0.35
C ASP A 206 18.01 -16.43 0.78
N LEU A 207 16.69 -16.59 0.56
CA LEU A 207 16.00 -17.86 0.83
C LEU A 207 16.52 -19.04 0.00
N LEU A 208 17.16 -18.79 -1.15
CA LEU A 208 17.76 -19.80 -2.01
C LEU A 208 19.19 -20.19 -1.58
N SER A 209 19.70 -19.64 -0.49
CA SER A 209 20.97 -20.00 0.11
C SER A 209 20.83 -21.12 1.16
N PRO A 210 21.93 -21.80 1.56
CA PRO A 210 21.87 -22.77 2.65
C PRO A 210 21.33 -22.19 3.97
N ASP A 211 21.70 -20.93 4.31
CA ASP A 211 21.20 -20.26 5.50
C ASP A 211 19.70 -19.95 5.36
N GLY A 212 19.25 -19.55 4.17
CA GLY A 212 17.84 -19.36 3.86
C GLY A 212 17.03 -20.64 3.98
N HIS A 213 17.57 -21.78 3.53
CA HIS A 213 16.95 -23.08 3.71
C HIS A 213 16.78 -23.43 5.20
N ALA A 214 17.79 -23.19 6.04
CA ALA A 214 17.69 -23.43 7.48
C ALA A 214 16.62 -22.53 8.14
N LEU A 215 16.48 -21.27 7.67
CA LEU A 215 15.39 -20.39 8.13
C LEU A 215 14.02 -20.93 7.74
N VAL A 216 13.84 -21.37 6.50
CA VAL A 216 12.59 -21.98 6.01
C VAL A 216 12.26 -23.24 6.80
N GLU A 217 13.22 -24.14 7.03
CA GLU A 217 13.03 -25.35 7.81
C GLU A 217 12.56 -25.03 9.23
N THR A 218 13.23 -24.09 9.91
CA THR A 218 12.88 -23.66 11.26
C THR A 218 11.48 -23.04 11.32
N ALA A 219 11.16 -22.13 10.40
CA ALA A 219 9.84 -21.48 10.35
C ALA A 219 8.73 -22.47 9.99
N SER A 220 9.05 -23.52 9.23
CA SER A 220 8.10 -24.55 8.79
C SER A 220 7.61 -25.46 9.92
N LEU A 221 8.26 -25.47 11.09
CA LEU A 221 7.74 -26.14 12.29
C LEU A 221 6.38 -25.61 12.73
N ARG A 222 6.01 -24.39 12.30
CA ARG A 222 4.73 -23.74 12.59
C ARG A 222 3.77 -23.71 11.38
N THR A 223 4.00 -24.50 10.36
CA THR A 223 3.21 -24.47 9.10
C THR A 223 1.70 -24.58 9.37
N ALA A 224 1.26 -25.47 10.26
CA ALA A 224 -0.17 -25.67 10.52
C ALA A 224 -0.82 -24.42 11.15
N GLU A 225 -0.14 -23.78 12.09
CA GLU A 225 -0.59 -22.53 12.74
C GLU A 225 -0.62 -21.38 11.72
N LEU A 226 0.45 -21.22 10.93
CA LEU A 226 0.54 -20.18 9.92
C LEU A 226 -0.47 -20.38 8.76
N ASP A 227 -0.79 -21.61 8.37
CA ASP A 227 -1.83 -21.92 7.37
C ASP A 227 -3.23 -21.50 7.89
N GLN A 228 -3.51 -21.70 9.19
CA GLN A 228 -4.75 -21.22 9.81
C GLN A 228 -4.82 -19.68 9.78
N TYR A 229 -3.78 -18.99 10.22
CA TYR A 229 -3.74 -17.52 10.19
C TYR A 229 -3.80 -16.96 8.76
N LEU A 230 -3.21 -17.66 7.79
CA LEU A 230 -3.31 -17.28 6.38
C LEU A 230 -4.74 -17.37 5.85
N THR A 231 -5.47 -18.43 6.23
CA THR A 231 -6.89 -18.57 5.89
C THR A 231 -7.75 -17.42 6.44
N GLU A 232 -7.44 -16.91 7.63
CA GLU A 232 -8.08 -15.72 8.18
C GLU A 232 -7.66 -14.46 7.44
N TYR A 233 -6.35 -14.26 7.24
CA TYR A 233 -5.78 -13.06 6.60
C TYR A 233 -6.27 -12.86 5.17
N VAL A 234 -6.37 -13.90 4.35
CA VAL A 234 -6.86 -13.74 2.98
C VAL A 234 -8.34 -13.36 2.89
N ARG A 235 -9.08 -13.47 4.01
CA ARG A 235 -10.49 -13.01 4.12
C ARG A 235 -10.62 -11.58 4.62
N CYS A 236 -9.78 -11.18 5.60
CA CYS A 236 -9.85 -9.84 6.19
C CYS A 236 -8.83 -8.87 5.60
N GLY A 237 -7.77 -9.35 4.92
CA GLY A 237 -6.68 -8.50 4.46
C GLY A 237 -5.89 -7.87 5.60
N GLY A 238 -5.25 -6.74 5.30
CA GLY A 238 -4.44 -5.97 6.23
C GLY A 238 -4.99 -4.59 6.58
N LEU A 239 -6.17 -4.21 6.09
CA LEU A 239 -6.82 -2.96 6.49
C LEU A 239 -7.25 -3.01 7.96
N PRO A 240 -7.02 -1.95 8.78
CA PRO A 240 -7.25 -2.00 10.22
C PRO A 240 -8.67 -2.42 10.64
N ALA A 241 -9.71 -1.92 9.98
CA ALA A 241 -11.10 -2.24 10.37
C ALA A 241 -11.46 -3.72 10.11
N PRO A 242 -11.23 -4.31 8.91
CA PRO A 242 -11.44 -5.75 8.70
C PRO A 242 -10.60 -6.64 9.61
N VAL A 243 -9.35 -6.24 9.93
CA VAL A 243 -8.50 -6.98 10.88
C VAL A 243 -9.11 -6.94 12.28
N THR A 244 -9.60 -5.77 12.71
CA THR A 244 -10.32 -5.64 14.00
C THR A 244 -11.50 -6.59 14.09
N ASP A 245 -12.37 -6.59 13.06
CA ASP A 245 -13.54 -7.46 12.99
C ASP A 245 -13.13 -8.95 13.05
N MET A 246 -12.10 -9.34 12.29
CA MET A 246 -11.61 -10.72 12.27
C MET A 246 -11.07 -11.17 13.64
N LEU A 247 -10.34 -10.28 14.33
CA LEU A 247 -9.77 -10.59 15.63
C LEU A 247 -10.82 -10.68 16.75
N LEU A 248 -11.89 -9.87 16.68
CA LEU A 248 -12.96 -9.84 17.67
C LEU A 248 -14.04 -10.88 17.40
N ASP A 249 -14.49 -10.99 16.13
CA ASP A 249 -15.70 -11.74 15.76
C ASP A 249 -15.42 -12.97 14.87
N GLY A 250 -14.17 -13.18 14.43
CA GLY A 250 -13.77 -14.27 13.52
C GLY A 250 -14.27 -14.10 12.08
N ARG A 251 -14.83 -12.96 11.75
CA ARG A 251 -15.33 -12.61 10.41
C ARG A 251 -15.35 -11.10 10.19
N VAL A 252 -15.25 -10.67 8.95
CA VAL A 252 -15.44 -9.26 8.58
C VAL A 252 -16.94 -8.93 8.56
N ALA A 253 -17.32 -7.82 9.18
CA ALA A 253 -18.70 -7.36 9.24
C ALA A 253 -19.15 -6.76 7.90
N ASP A 254 -20.44 -6.95 7.53
CA ASP A 254 -21.01 -6.39 6.32
C ASP A 254 -20.94 -4.85 6.30
N GLY A 255 -21.06 -4.22 7.46
CA GLY A 255 -20.88 -2.78 7.63
C GLY A 255 -19.48 -2.32 7.20
N THR A 256 -18.45 -3.05 7.61
CA THR A 256 -17.05 -2.78 7.25
C THR A 256 -16.84 -2.91 5.73
N VAL A 257 -17.36 -3.98 5.11
CA VAL A 257 -17.29 -4.15 3.64
C VAL A 257 -18.03 -3.02 2.91
N THR A 258 -19.17 -2.58 3.46
CA THR A 258 -19.92 -1.44 2.92
C THR A 258 -19.10 -0.14 2.95
N GLU A 259 -18.39 0.11 4.04
CA GLU A 259 -17.53 1.30 4.14
C GLU A 259 -16.30 1.23 3.20
N LEU A 260 -15.72 0.04 2.99
CA LEU A 260 -14.67 -0.16 1.97
C LEU A 260 -15.20 0.20 0.57
N TRP A 261 -16.38 -0.30 0.22
CA TRP A 261 -17.03 0.04 -1.05
C TRP A 261 -17.31 1.53 -1.18
N ARG A 262 -17.86 2.17 -0.16
CA ARG A 262 -18.15 3.61 -0.16
C ARG A 262 -16.90 4.44 -0.38
N GLY A 263 -15.79 4.08 0.30
CA GLY A 263 -14.51 4.74 0.14
C GLY A 263 -13.99 4.66 -1.29
N LEU A 264 -13.99 3.46 -1.87
CA LEU A 264 -13.50 3.21 -3.22
C LEU A 264 -14.35 3.89 -4.29
N SER A 265 -15.69 3.81 -4.15
CA SER A 265 -16.61 4.47 -5.08
C SER A 265 -16.58 5.99 -4.99
N ALA A 266 -16.29 6.56 -3.80
CA ALA A 266 -16.13 8.00 -3.66
C ALA A 266 -14.90 8.52 -4.43
N ASP A 267 -13.78 7.81 -4.39
CA ASP A 267 -12.57 8.16 -5.15
C ASP A 267 -12.82 8.07 -6.66
N ALA A 268 -13.52 7.02 -7.11
CA ALA A 268 -13.88 6.85 -8.51
C ALA A 268 -14.82 7.95 -9.02
N ARG A 269 -15.86 8.30 -8.25
CA ARG A 269 -16.79 9.39 -8.60
C ARG A 269 -16.09 10.74 -8.71
N ARG A 270 -15.14 11.01 -7.83
CA ARG A 270 -14.33 12.25 -7.88
C ARG A 270 -13.54 12.37 -9.19
N LEU A 271 -13.13 11.24 -9.76
CA LEU A 271 -12.48 11.15 -11.08
C LEU A 271 -13.50 10.97 -12.22
N SER A 272 -14.77 11.32 -12.01
CA SER A 272 -15.86 11.23 -12.99
C SER A 272 -16.08 9.79 -13.51
N ARG A 273 -15.90 8.78 -12.66
CA ARG A 273 -16.11 7.37 -12.98
C ARG A 273 -17.45 6.86 -12.48
N ASN A 274 -18.06 5.97 -13.25
CA ASN A 274 -19.37 5.40 -12.95
C ASN A 274 -19.24 4.23 -11.97
N ASP A 275 -20.05 4.23 -10.90
CA ASP A 275 -20.07 3.19 -9.87
C ASP A 275 -20.42 1.80 -10.41
N LEU A 276 -21.31 1.70 -11.40
CA LEU A 276 -21.69 0.40 -11.99
C LEU A 276 -20.52 -0.24 -12.74
N THR A 277 -19.79 0.55 -13.53
CA THR A 277 -18.59 0.08 -14.24
C THR A 277 -17.48 -0.30 -13.27
N LEU A 278 -17.29 0.48 -12.19
CA LEU A 278 -16.35 0.15 -11.12
C LEU A 278 -16.70 -1.18 -10.45
N ARG A 279 -17.98 -1.39 -10.13
CA ARG A 279 -18.48 -2.63 -9.55
C ARG A 279 -18.23 -3.84 -10.45
N LYS A 280 -18.51 -3.71 -11.75
CA LYS A 280 -18.24 -4.75 -12.74
C LYS A 280 -16.75 -5.06 -12.83
N LEU A 281 -15.88 -4.02 -12.82
CA LEU A 281 -14.42 -4.20 -12.86
C LEU A 281 -13.92 -4.96 -11.63
N LEU A 282 -14.37 -4.62 -10.42
CA LEU A 282 -13.99 -5.34 -9.21
C LEU A 282 -14.46 -6.80 -9.25
N ALA A 283 -15.72 -7.04 -9.62
CA ALA A 283 -16.24 -8.39 -9.76
C ALA A 283 -15.43 -9.21 -10.77
N ARG A 284 -15.09 -8.61 -11.92
CA ARG A 284 -14.26 -9.24 -12.95
C ARG A 284 -12.84 -9.51 -12.47
N THR A 285 -12.26 -8.58 -11.71
CA THR A 285 -10.93 -8.77 -11.13
C THR A 285 -10.93 -9.92 -10.14
N VAL A 286 -11.93 -10.01 -9.25
CA VAL A 286 -12.05 -11.10 -8.28
C VAL A 286 -12.19 -12.47 -8.95
N VAL A 287 -13.03 -12.58 -10.01
CA VAL A 287 -13.14 -13.84 -10.80
C VAL A 287 -11.84 -14.16 -11.53
N GLY A 288 -11.15 -13.15 -12.02
CA GLY A 288 -9.94 -13.28 -12.82
C GLY A 288 -8.65 -13.16 -12.02
N LEU A 289 -8.70 -13.18 -10.69
CA LEU A 289 -7.48 -13.26 -9.88
C LEU A 289 -6.62 -14.42 -10.36
N SER A 290 -5.31 -14.22 -10.41
CA SER A 290 -4.36 -15.20 -10.94
C SER A 290 -4.41 -15.40 -12.46
N SER A 291 -5.34 -14.77 -13.18
CA SER A 291 -5.48 -14.93 -14.63
C SER A 291 -5.05 -13.66 -15.38
N MET A 292 -4.57 -13.86 -16.59
CA MET A 292 -4.24 -12.75 -17.47
C MET A 292 -5.49 -12.09 -18.02
N THR A 293 -5.50 -10.76 -18.02
CA THR A 293 -6.60 -9.94 -18.54
C THR A 293 -6.10 -9.05 -19.66
N ASP A 294 -6.71 -9.18 -20.84
CA ASP A 294 -6.53 -8.26 -21.97
C ASP A 294 -7.50 -7.08 -21.85
N THR A 295 -7.01 -5.87 -22.15
CA THR A 295 -7.82 -4.65 -22.07
C THR A 295 -9.02 -4.66 -23.02
N GLY A 296 -8.93 -5.36 -24.16
CA GLY A 296 -10.05 -5.50 -25.10
C GLY A 296 -11.15 -6.41 -24.56
N THR A 297 -10.78 -7.54 -23.98
CA THR A 297 -11.70 -8.45 -23.29
C THR A 297 -12.38 -7.73 -22.13
N LEU A 298 -11.60 -7.02 -21.32
CA LEU A 298 -12.12 -6.23 -20.20
C LEU A 298 -13.11 -5.15 -20.68
N ALA A 299 -12.80 -4.44 -21.76
CA ALA A 299 -13.67 -3.42 -22.34
C ALA A 299 -15.04 -4.00 -22.78
N HIS A 300 -15.02 -5.17 -23.41
CA HIS A 300 -16.22 -5.89 -23.82
C HIS A 300 -17.08 -6.31 -22.60
N GLU A 301 -16.45 -6.90 -21.59
CA GLU A 301 -17.15 -7.35 -20.37
C GLU A 301 -17.70 -6.20 -19.53
N LEU A 302 -17.03 -5.04 -19.53
CA LEU A 302 -17.50 -3.82 -18.86
C LEU A 302 -18.49 -3.00 -19.67
N ASP A 303 -18.71 -3.34 -20.94
CA ASP A 303 -19.54 -2.58 -21.88
C ASP A 303 -19.06 -1.12 -22.04
N VAL A 304 -17.76 -0.94 -22.25
CA VAL A 304 -17.12 0.36 -22.45
C VAL A 304 -16.06 0.31 -23.54
N SER A 305 -15.54 1.47 -23.97
CA SER A 305 -14.41 1.50 -24.90
C SER A 305 -13.10 1.01 -24.25
N ARG A 306 -12.14 0.51 -25.05
CA ARG A 306 -10.80 0.10 -24.56
C ARG A 306 -10.07 1.20 -23.77
N PRO A 307 -10.04 2.47 -24.25
CA PRO A 307 -9.44 3.55 -23.47
C PRO A 307 -10.15 3.76 -22.13
N THR A 308 -11.47 3.63 -22.10
CA THR A 308 -12.27 3.77 -20.86
C THR A 308 -11.94 2.64 -19.87
N ALA A 309 -11.90 1.38 -20.35
CA ALA A 309 -11.52 0.24 -19.48
C ALA A 309 -10.11 0.43 -18.91
N GLY A 310 -9.13 0.84 -19.74
CA GLY A 310 -7.78 1.16 -19.29
C GLY A 310 -7.78 2.24 -18.22
N ALA A 311 -8.52 3.33 -18.42
CA ALA A 311 -8.60 4.43 -17.48
C ALA A 311 -9.23 4.03 -16.12
N TYR A 312 -10.16 3.08 -16.08
CA TYR A 312 -10.69 2.53 -14.82
C TYR A 312 -9.63 1.70 -14.08
N VAL A 313 -8.86 0.87 -14.80
CA VAL A 313 -7.75 0.11 -14.21
C VAL A 313 -6.69 1.08 -13.66
N ASP A 314 -6.31 2.10 -14.42
CA ASP A 314 -5.30 3.09 -14.02
C ASP A 314 -5.74 3.87 -12.78
N VAL A 315 -7.02 4.25 -12.68
CA VAL A 315 -7.58 4.93 -11.47
C VAL A 315 -7.50 4.02 -10.24
N LEU A 316 -7.89 2.74 -10.36
CA LEU A 316 -7.83 1.81 -9.25
C LEU A 316 -6.39 1.45 -8.87
N ALA A 317 -5.48 1.36 -9.85
CA ALA A 317 -4.05 1.17 -9.58
C ALA A 317 -3.45 2.41 -8.89
N ALA A 318 -3.79 3.61 -9.33
CA ALA A 318 -3.35 4.84 -8.71
C ALA A 318 -3.89 5.05 -7.28
N SER A 319 -5.05 4.48 -6.95
CA SER A 319 -5.57 4.46 -5.58
C SER A 319 -5.10 3.25 -4.75
N PHE A 320 -4.20 2.44 -5.29
CA PHE A 320 -3.69 1.20 -4.68
C PHE A 320 -4.78 0.15 -4.39
N ALA A 321 -5.94 0.28 -4.99
CA ALA A 321 -7.00 -0.72 -4.91
C ALA A 321 -6.74 -1.91 -5.85
N LEU A 322 -5.96 -1.70 -6.92
CA LEU A 322 -5.46 -2.74 -7.82
C LEU A 322 -3.94 -2.68 -7.96
N ILE A 323 -3.34 -3.83 -8.20
CA ILE A 323 -1.96 -4.00 -8.66
C ILE A 323 -2.04 -4.56 -10.08
N ALA A 324 -1.55 -3.81 -11.06
CA ALA A 324 -1.46 -4.25 -12.44
C ALA A 324 -0.06 -4.80 -12.73
N LEU A 325 0.06 -6.12 -12.82
CA LEU A 325 1.32 -6.80 -13.08
C LEU A 325 1.49 -7.01 -14.58
N PHE A 326 2.60 -6.53 -15.12
CA PHE A 326 2.93 -6.65 -16.53
C PHE A 326 3.71 -7.94 -16.83
N GLN A 327 3.62 -8.41 -18.06
CA GLN A 327 4.53 -9.43 -18.57
C GLN A 327 5.92 -8.82 -18.75
N ARG A 328 6.98 -9.52 -18.31
CA ARG A 328 8.35 -9.15 -18.64
C ARG A 328 8.59 -9.32 -20.14
N ASP A 329 9.15 -8.31 -20.82
CA ASP A 329 9.48 -8.38 -22.23
C ASP A 329 10.77 -9.22 -22.43
N ALA A 330 10.63 -10.38 -23.05
CA ALA A 330 11.75 -11.28 -23.34
C ALA A 330 12.72 -10.71 -24.42
N LYS A 331 12.29 -9.69 -25.19
CA LYS A 331 13.09 -9.08 -26.27
C LYS A 331 13.82 -7.81 -25.83
N ARG A 332 13.19 -7.06 -24.89
CA ARG A 332 13.80 -5.93 -24.22
C ARG A 332 14.20 -6.44 -22.84
N GLN A 333 15.47 -6.60 -22.60
CA GLN A 333 15.98 -7.24 -21.38
C GLN A 333 15.52 -6.61 -20.06
N ASP A 334 14.95 -5.38 -20.10
CA ASP A 334 14.65 -4.59 -18.90
C ASP A 334 13.36 -3.77 -19.07
N GLY A 335 12.18 -4.41 -18.97
CA GLY A 335 10.96 -3.60 -18.89
C GLY A 335 9.63 -4.33 -19.15
N PRO A 336 8.51 -3.63 -18.92
CA PRO A 336 7.17 -4.17 -19.09
C PRO A 336 6.77 -4.29 -20.55
N ALA A 337 6.14 -5.40 -20.92
CA ALA A 337 5.52 -5.60 -22.23
C ALA A 337 4.12 -4.94 -22.28
N LEU A 338 4.06 -3.62 -22.47
CA LEU A 338 2.84 -2.80 -22.32
C LEU A 338 1.64 -3.25 -23.19
N ARG A 339 1.89 -3.94 -24.31
CA ARG A 339 0.84 -4.41 -25.25
C ARG A 339 0.33 -5.81 -24.92
N ARG A 340 0.93 -6.49 -23.93
CA ARG A 340 0.53 -7.84 -23.52
C ARG A 340 -0.56 -7.77 -22.46
N PRO A 341 -1.34 -8.84 -22.27
CA PRO A 341 -2.26 -8.96 -21.15
C PRO A 341 -1.57 -8.69 -19.83
N ARG A 342 -2.33 -8.24 -18.83
CA ARG A 342 -1.85 -7.97 -17.47
C ARG A 342 -2.49 -8.97 -16.51
N LYS A 343 -1.80 -9.30 -15.42
CA LYS A 343 -2.46 -9.90 -14.26
C LYS A 343 -2.93 -8.76 -13.35
N LEU A 344 -4.16 -8.84 -12.85
CA LEU A 344 -4.72 -7.86 -11.93
C LEU A 344 -4.91 -8.51 -10.58
N TYR A 345 -4.32 -7.90 -9.56
CA TYR A 345 -4.48 -8.28 -8.16
C TYR A 345 -5.12 -7.14 -7.38
N LEU A 346 -5.76 -7.45 -6.26
CA LEU A 346 -6.28 -6.45 -5.33
C LEU A 346 -5.15 -5.90 -4.48
N GLY A 347 -5.20 -4.62 -4.15
CA GLY A 347 -4.23 -3.97 -3.27
C GLY A 347 -4.35 -4.39 -1.81
N ASP A 348 -5.49 -4.98 -1.45
CA ASP A 348 -5.72 -5.64 -0.16
C ASP A 348 -6.73 -6.78 -0.32
N PRO A 349 -6.53 -7.96 0.30
CA PRO A 349 -7.46 -9.09 0.19
C PRO A 349 -8.89 -8.77 0.65
N ALA A 350 -9.09 -7.87 1.62
CA ALA A 350 -10.42 -7.47 2.09
C ALA A 350 -11.33 -6.94 0.96
N LEU A 351 -10.74 -6.35 -0.08
CA LEU A 351 -11.50 -5.83 -1.22
C LEU A 351 -12.22 -6.95 -2.00
N ALA A 352 -11.78 -8.20 -1.87
CA ALA A 352 -12.41 -9.36 -2.50
C ALA A 352 -13.82 -9.65 -1.94
N ALA A 353 -14.15 -9.15 -0.75
CA ALA A 353 -15.47 -9.29 -0.15
C ALA A 353 -16.52 -8.38 -0.82
N ILE A 354 -16.12 -7.27 -1.45
CA ILE A 354 -17.03 -6.26 -2.02
C ILE A 354 -17.95 -6.86 -3.11
N PRO A 355 -17.46 -7.61 -4.12
CA PRO A 355 -18.35 -8.23 -5.10
C PRO A 355 -19.36 -9.21 -4.48
N GLY A 356 -18.94 -10.00 -3.49
CA GLY A 356 -19.84 -10.94 -2.78
C GLY A 356 -20.99 -10.24 -2.08
N MET A 357 -20.72 -9.14 -1.35
CA MET A 357 -21.76 -8.30 -0.74
C MET A 357 -22.74 -7.74 -1.78
N LEU A 358 -22.28 -7.51 -2.99
CA LEU A 358 -23.09 -7.00 -4.10
C LEU A 358 -23.71 -8.11 -4.97
N GLY A 359 -23.73 -9.38 -4.50
CA GLY A 359 -24.27 -10.53 -5.21
C GLY A 359 -23.38 -11.08 -6.31
N GLY A 360 -22.09 -10.75 -6.29
CA GLY A 360 -21.07 -11.28 -7.19
C GLY A 360 -20.42 -12.56 -6.68
N PRO A 361 -19.51 -13.17 -7.47
CA PRO A 361 -18.81 -14.40 -7.10
C PRO A 361 -17.76 -14.17 -6.02
N ALA A 362 -17.50 -15.23 -5.26
CA ALA A 362 -16.34 -15.28 -4.35
C ALA A 362 -15.11 -15.87 -5.07
N PRO A 363 -13.89 -15.41 -4.76
CA PRO A 363 -12.68 -15.98 -5.30
C PRO A 363 -12.34 -17.31 -4.64
N SER A 364 -11.51 -18.14 -5.29
CA SER A 364 -10.95 -19.35 -4.65
C SER A 364 -9.89 -18.95 -3.61
N GLU A 365 -9.70 -19.80 -2.60
CA GLU A 365 -8.67 -19.58 -1.57
C GLU A 365 -7.27 -19.49 -2.21
N GLY A 366 -6.95 -20.33 -3.19
CA GLY A 366 -5.67 -20.29 -3.89
C GLY A 366 -5.42 -18.97 -4.61
N ALA A 367 -6.46 -18.40 -5.25
CA ALA A 367 -6.34 -17.09 -5.90
C ALA A 367 -6.13 -15.95 -4.89
N LEU A 368 -6.75 -16.04 -3.71
CA LEU A 368 -6.51 -15.08 -2.64
C LEU A 368 -5.09 -15.19 -2.05
N VAL A 369 -4.57 -16.40 -1.93
CA VAL A 369 -3.18 -16.62 -1.50
C VAL A 369 -2.20 -16.07 -2.53
N GLU A 370 -2.42 -16.30 -3.82
CA GLU A 370 -1.60 -15.70 -4.88
C GLU A 370 -1.69 -14.16 -4.85
N ASN A 371 -2.87 -13.60 -4.57
CA ASN A 371 -3.03 -12.16 -4.35
C ASN A 371 -2.20 -11.66 -3.15
N ALA A 372 -2.21 -12.38 -2.04
CA ALA A 372 -1.40 -12.05 -0.86
C ALA A 372 0.11 -12.11 -1.16
N LEU A 373 0.54 -13.07 -1.99
CA LEU A 373 1.92 -13.16 -2.48
C LEU A 373 2.28 -11.94 -3.36
N ALA A 374 1.40 -11.53 -4.28
CA ALA A 374 1.62 -10.34 -5.10
C ALA A 374 1.86 -9.09 -4.23
N ILE A 375 1.05 -8.91 -3.17
CA ILE A 375 1.18 -7.79 -2.22
C ILE A 375 2.51 -7.89 -1.44
N ALA A 376 2.88 -9.08 -0.96
CA ALA A 376 4.11 -9.28 -0.20
C ALA A 376 5.37 -9.04 -1.06
N LEU A 377 5.37 -9.54 -2.31
CA LEU A 377 6.46 -9.32 -3.25
C LEU A 377 6.57 -7.84 -3.66
N LEU A 378 5.42 -7.14 -3.85
CA LEU A 378 5.40 -5.70 -4.08
C LEU A 378 5.96 -4.94 -2.88
N ARG A 379 5.64 -5.36 -1.64
CA ARG A 379 6.15 -4.76 -0.41
C ARG A 379 7.67 -4.91 -0.29
N ALA A 380 8.22 -6.03 -0.74
CA ALA A 380 9.66 -6.27 -0.78
C ALA A 380 10.38 -5.42 -1.84
N ASP A 381 9.63 -4.88 -2.83
CA ASP A 381 10.13 -3.95 -3.83
C ASP A 381 10.15 -2.51 -3.27
N ARG A 382 11.31 -2.10 -2.76
CA ARG A 382 11.48 -0.75 -2.19
C ARG A 382 11.20 0.36 -3.20
N ALA A 383 11.53 0.17 -4.47
CA ALA A 383 11.29 1.18 -5.51
C ALA A 383 9.81 1.43 -5.72
N ALA A 384 8.97 0.39 -5.69
CA ALA A 384 7.52 0.53 -5.75
C ALA A 384 6.94 1.24 -4.51
N LEU A 385 7.54 1.03 -3.33
CA LEU A 385 7.12 1.69 -2.09
C LEU A 385 7.55 3.16 -2.03
N GLU A 386 8.55 3.54 -2.79
CA GLU A 386 9.23 4.83 -2.73
C GLU A 386 9.00 5.69 -3.98
N GLY A 387 8.23 5.20 -4.97
CA GLY A 387 7.97 5.90 -6.23
C GLY A 387 6.50 6.00 -6.61
N PHE A 388 6.24 6.70 -7.71
CA PHE A 388 4.91 6.80 -8.34
C PHE A 388 4.67 5.70 -9.38
N ALA A 389 5.71 4.95 -9.73
CA ALA A 389 5.68 4.01 -10.83
C ALA A 389 4.88 2.73 -10.50
N HIS A 390 4.47 2.04 -11.54
CA HIS A 390 4.13 0.62 -11.45
C HIS A 390 5.35 -0.14 -10.89
N PRO A 391 5.16 -1.33 -10.28
CA PRO A 391 6.29 -2.10 -9.79
C PRO A 391 7.25 -2.40 -10.97
N ASP A 392 8.42 -1.76 -10.95
CA ASP A 392 9.41 -1.88 -12.03
C ASP A 392 10.26 -3.15 -11.90
N HIS A 393 10.15 -3.85 -10.75
CA HIS A 393 10.95 -5.03 -10.42
C HIS A 393 10.11 -6.27 -10.19
N LEU A 394 8.79 -6.20 -10.39
CA LEU A 394 7.86 -7.30 -10.24
C LEU A 394 7.05 -7.50 -11.53
N TYR A 395 7.17 -8.67 -12.14
CA TYR A 395 6.52 -9.05 -13.38
C TYR A 395 5.91 -10.45 -13.27
N TYR A 396 5.11 -10.85 -14.24
CA TYR A 396 4.91 -12.25 -14.54
C TYR A 396 5.67 -12.61 -15.84
N TRP A 397 5.90 -13.88 -16.07
CA TRP A 397 6.54 -14.34 -17.28
C TRP A 397 5.69 -15.37 -18.02
N ARG A 398 5.72 -15.31 -19.36
CA ARG A 398 5.09 -16.31 -20.21
C ARG A 398 5.91 -16.54 -21.45
N SER A 399 6.15 -17.83 -21.76
CA SER A 399 6.84 -18.24 -22.98
C SER A 399 5.91 -18.22 -24.20
N ALA A 400 6.49 -18.36 -25.39
CA ALA A 400 5.73 -18.42 -26.64
C ALA A 400 4.87 -19.69 -26.76
N ASP A 401 5.29 -20.79 -26.14
CA ASP A 401 4.58 -22.07 -26.07
C ASP A 401 3.57 -22.16 -24.92
N GLY A 402 3.33 -21.06 -24.22
CA GLY A 402 2.26 -20.91 -23.24
C GLY A 402 2.62 -21.26 -21.79
N ARG A 403 3.89 -21.65 -21.51
CA ARG A 403 4.36 -21.83 -20.13
C ARG A 403 4.39 -20.50 -19.39
N GLU A 404 4.05 -20.52 -18.13
CA GLU A 404 3.90 -19.32 -17.29
C GLU A 404 4.65 -19.48 -15.97
N VAL A 405 5.12 -18.37 -15.42
CA VAL A 405 5.59 -18.21 -14.04
C VAL A 405 4.85 -17.01 -13.45
N ASP A 406 4.23 -17.21 -12.30
CA ASP A 406 3.31 -16.23 -11.70
C ASP A 406 3.99 -14.92 -11.35
N PHE A 407 5.19 -14.98 -10.78
CA PHE A 407 5.94 -13.80 -10.38
C PHE A 407 7.41 -13.93 -10.76
N LEU A 408 7.97 -12.84 -11.22
CA LEU A 408 9.38 -12.68 -11.52
C LEU A 408 9.85 -11.40 -10.84
N VAL A 409 10.59 -11.56 -9.74
CA VAL A 409 11.26 -10.46 -9.06
C VAL A 409 12.62 -10.28 -9.71
N THR A 410 12.97 -9.07 -10.14
CA THR A 410 14.19 -8.82 -10.91
C THR A 410 15.31 -8.16 -10.12
N GLU A 411 14.99 -7.59 -8.95
CA GLU A 411 15.97 -6.93 -8.06
C GLU A 411 15.77 -7.32 -6.60
N PRO A 412 16.83 -7.35 -5.79
CA PRO A 412 18.25 -7.16 -6.15
C PRO A 412 18.83 -8.32 -6.96
N ALA A 413 18.09 -9.40 -7.13
CA ALA A 413 18.45 -10.57 -7.92
C ALA A 413 17.21 -11.18 -8.57
N LEU A 414 17.40 -11.82 -9.72
CA LEU A 414 16.32 -12.49 -10.42
C LEU A 414 15.86 -13.72 -9.65
N VAL A 415 14.61 -13.72 -9.19
CA VAL A 415 13.95 -14.84 -8.52
C VAL A 415 12.59 -15.10 -9.16
N ALA A 416 12.39 -16.32 -9.64
CA ALA A 416 11.12 -16.80 -10.14
C ALA A 416 10.31 -17.40 -8.98
N VAL A 417 9.02 -17.06 -8.88
CA VAL A 417 8.12 -17.55 -7.84
C VAL A 417 6.84 -18.06 -8.50
N GLU A 418 6.50 -19.30 -8.21
CA GLU A 418 5.30 -19.99 -8.72
C GLU A 418 4.39 -20.35 -7.55
N SER A 419 3.10 -20.06 -7.65
CA SER A 419 2.12 -20.36 -6.62
C SER A 419 1.32 -21.61 -6.97
N LYS A 420 1.44 -22.64 -6.15
CA LYS A 420 0.68 -23.89 -6.26
C LYS A 420 0.05 -24.23 -4.90
N TYR A 421 -0.87 -23.36 -4.47
CA TYR A 421 -1.60 -23.54 -3.21
C TYR A 421 -2.68 -24.62 -3.37
N ALA A 422 -2.26 -25.88 -3.47
CA ALA A 422 -3.10 -27.07 -3.64
C ALA A 422 -2.73 -28.14 -2.62
N ALA A 423 -3.66 -29.12 -2.43
CA ALA A 423 -3.43 -30.23 -1.50
C ALA A 423 -2.35 -31.19 -1.98
N HIS A 424 -2.17 -31.34 -3.30
CA HIS A 424 -1.18 -32.21 -3.92
C HIS A 424 -0.53 -31.52 -5.11
N ARG A 425 0.78 -31.70 -5.26
CA ARG A 425 1.58 -31.20 -6.37
C ARG A 425 1.97 -32.34 -7.32
N THR A 426 2.26 -31.98 -8.56
CA THR A 426 2.85 -32.88 -9.53
C THR A 426 4.26 -32.41 -9.89
N GLY A 427 5.15 -33.32 -10.26
CA GLY A 427 6.52 -32.97 -10.67
C GLY A 427 6.62 -32.06 -11.90
N LYS A 428 5.49 -31.81 -12.60
CA LYS A 428 5.42 -30.87 -13.73
C LYS A 428 5.22 -29.41 -13.30
N ASP A 429 4.81 -29.16 -12.07
CA ASP A 429 4.41 -27.84 -11.61
C ASP A 429 5.55 -26.80 -11.61
N TYR A 430 6.81 -27.24 -11.48
CA TYR A 430 8.00 -26.37 -11.50
C TYR A 430 8.82 -26.43 -12.79
N GLU A 431 8.42 -27.28 -13.75
CA GLU A 431 9.18 -27.51 -14.99
C GLU A 431 9.34 -26.24 -15.84
N SER A 432 8.33 -25.36 -15.83
CA SER A 432 8.37 -24.08 -16.52
C SER A 432 9.42 -23.15 -15.93
N MET A 433 9.49 -23.09 -14.60
CA MET A 433 10.40 -22.24 -13.85
C MET A 433 11.85 -22.70 -14.00
N THR A 434 12.13 -24.01 -13.79
CA THR A 434 13.49 -24.56 -13.91
C THR A 434 14.03 -24.49 -15.33
N LYS A 435 13.20 -24.77 -16.34
CA LYS A 435 13.60 -24.65 -17.75
C LYS A 435 13.91 -23.20 -18.17
N ALA A 436 13.20 -22.22 -17.62
CA ALA A 436 13.37 -20.82 -18.01
C ALA A 436 14.43 -20.09 -17.17
N PHE A 437 14.54 -20.39 -15.89
CA PHE A 437 15.33 -19.61 -14.92
C PHE A 437 16.35 -20.44 -14.14
N GLY A 438 16.36 -21.76 -14.30
CA GLY A 438 17.29 -22.69 -13.64
C GLY A 438 16.95 -22.92 -12.16
N ARG A 439 16.44 -21.92 -11.46
CA ARG A 439 16.08 -21.99 -10.04
C ARG A 439 14.94 -21.05 -9.69
N GLY A 440 14.28 -21.29 -8.54
CA GLY A 440 13.23 -20.43 -8.05
C GLY A 440 12.55 -20.95 -6.79
N ILE A 441 11.42 -20.33 -6.45
CA ILE A 441 10.64 -20.66 -5.26
C ILE A 441 9.26 -21.15 -5.68
N MET A 442 8.89 -22.34 -5.23
CA MET A 442 7.55 -22.91 -5.34
C MET A 442 6.80 -22.68 -4.05
N VAL A 443 5.68 -21.98 -4.13
CA VAL A 443 4.83 -21.73 -2.98
C VAL A 443 3.75 -22.80 -2.90
N SER A 444 3.78 -23.57 -1.83
CA SER A 444 2.84 -24.67 -1.57
C SER A 444 1.86 -24.31 -0.46
N ARG A 445 0.89 -25.17 -0.19
CA ARG A 445 0.07 -25.05 1.02
C ARG A 445 0.85 -25.47 2.27
N ARG A 446 1.52 -26.65 2.25
CA ARG A 446 2.18 -27.21 3.44
C ARG A 446 3.50 -27.92 3.15
N ASP A 447 3.80 -28.20 1.88
CA ASP A 447 4.98 -28.95 1.53
C ASP A 447 6.25 -28.11 1.69
N VAL A 448 7.31 -28.74 2.17
CA VAL A 448 8.65 -28.18 2.32
C VAL A 448 9.62 -29.10 1.58
N GLU A 449 10.35 -28.56 0.60
CA GLU A 449 11.43 -29.27 -0.08
C GLU A 449 12.59 -28.29 -0.26
N LEU A 450 13.72 -28.66 0.32
CA LEU A 450 14.93 -27.84 0.32
C LEU A 450 15.87 -28.30 -0.80
N ASP A 451 15.42 -28.18 -2.05
CA ASP A 451 16.21 -28.50 -3.23
C ASP A 451 17.07 -27.30 -3.65
N ARG A 452 18.22 -27.54 -4.27
CA ARG A 452 19.11 -26.50 -4.76
C ARG A 452 18.55 -25.72 -5.94
N GLU A 453 17.71 -26.36 -6.75
CA GLU A 453 17.10 -25.74 -7.93
C GLU A 453 15.76 -25.08 -7.57
N VAL A 454 14.91 -25.78 -6.80
CA VAL A 454 13.58 -25.30 -6.44
C VAL A 454 13.36 -25.45 -4.94
N LEU A 455 13.36 -24.30 -4.25
CA LEU A 455 12.91 -24.23 -2.88
C LEU A 455 11.38 -24.32 -2.85
N THR A 456 10.83 -25.36 -2.23
CA THR A 456 9.40 -25.40 -1.94
C THR A 456 9.15 -24.96 -0.52
N VAL A 457 8.25 -23.97 -0.36
CA VAL A 457 7.96 -23.34 0.93
C VAL A 457 6.45 -23.15 1.10
N PRO A 458 5.88 -23.40 2.31
CA PRO A 458 4.49 -23.11 2.59
C PRO A 458 4.20 -21.61 2.49
N ALA A 459 3.04 -21.24 1.92
CA ALA A 459 2.66 -19.84 1.71
C ALA A 459 2.70 -19.02 3.00
N GLY A 460 2.15 -19.54 4.10
CA GLY A 460 2.19 -18.85 5.40
C GLY A 460 3.61 -18.62 5.91
N VAL A 461 4.51 -19.58 5.70
CA VAL A 461 5.94 -19.44 6.06
C VAL A 461 6.60 -18.36 5.22
N LEU A 462 6.46 -18.42 3.89
CA LEU A 462 7.06 -17.42 2.99
C LEU A 462 6.56 -16.01 3.30
N LEU A 463 5.25 -15.82 3.39
CA LEU A 463 4.65 -14.52 3.68
C LEU A 463 5.08 -13.95 5.05
N THR A 464 5.34 -14.81 6.03
CA THR A 464 5.84 -14.39 7.35
C THR A 464 7.32 -13.99 7.28
N LEU A 465 8.12 -14.63 6.45
CA LEU A 465 9.54 -14.28 6.26
C LEU A 465 9.74 -12.98 5.47
N LEU A 466 8.89 -12.71 4.47
CA LEU A 466 8.98 -11.52 3.59
C LEU A 466 8.37 -10.25 4.22
N GLY A 467 7.39 -10.36 5.10
CA GLY A 467 6.52 -9.29 5.62
C GLY A 467 7.09 -8.22 6.52
#